data_9c762b67331fc44e7846aa3f6dcaab57
#
_entry.id   9c762b67331fc44e7846aa3f6dcaab57
#
_cell.length_a   1.000
_cell.length_b   1.000
_cell.length_c   1.000
_cell.angle_alpha   90.00
_cell.angle_beta   90.00
_cell.angle_gamma   90.00
#
_symmetry.space_group_name_H-M   'P 1'
#
loop_
_entity.id
_entity.type
_entity.pdbx_description
1 polymer ?
#
loop_
_entity_poly.entity_id
_entity_poly.type
_entity_poly.pdbx_seq_one_letter_code
_entity_poly.pdbx_strand_id
1 'polypeptide(L)'
;MEIAVLIPAYQPDSVLISLVQALHRENFRLIVTDDGSGPAYADIFSALLPYAEVLTCPENRGKGNALKCALRHLAEKPHGCRAFITADADGQHTVADILRVREALLSGSRFVLTTRTLHGKSVPLRSRVGNDLSRFFFSLAAGCFLADNQSGLRGFSTDCLPWLTEIGGEKYDYEMNVLLYAARQELPIT
;
A
#
# COMPACT_ATOMS: atom_id res chain seq x y z
N MET A 1 9.31 -11.56 -14.29
CA MET A 1 8.05 -11.54 -13.53
C MET A 1 7.73 -10.09 -13.22
N GLU A 2 6.60 -9.59 -13.69
CA GLU A 2 6.23 -8.20 -13.50
C GLU A 2 5.54 -8.02 -12.14
N ILE A 3 5.92 -7.00 -11.40
CA ILE A 3 5.34 -6.64 -10.12
C ILE A 3 4.77 -5.22 -10.24
N ALA A 4 3.51 -5.04 -9.85
CA ALA A 4 2.88 -3.74 -9.81
C ALA A 4 3.12 -3.05 -8.45
N VAL A 5 3.22 -1.71 -8.45
CA VAL A 5 3.15 -0.90 -7.23
C VAL A 5 1.91 -0.03 -7.30
N LEU A 6 1.06 -0.15 -6.29
CA LEU A 6 -0.21 0.57 -6.17
C LEU A 6 -0.01 1.71 -5.16
N ILE A 7 -0.22 2.94 -5.60
CA ILE A 7 0.03 4.14 -4.80
C ILE A 7 -1.26 4.97 -4.71
N PRO A 8 -2.02 4.89 -3.61
CA PRO A 8 -3.14 5.79 -3.36
C PRO A 8 -2.60 7.18 -3.00
N ALA A 9 -3.15 8.23 -3.61
CA ALA A 9 -2.71 9.60 -3.42
C ALA A 9 -3.92 10.53 -3.23
N TYR A 10 -3.86 11.38 -2.22
CA TYR A 10 -4.79 12.47 -2.00
C TYR A 10 -4.03 13.75 -1.68
N GLN A 11 -4.20 14.76 -2.50
CA GLN A 11 -3.50 16.05 -2.38
C GLN A 11 -1.98 15.87 -2.20
N PRO A 12 -1.32 15.11 -3.10
CA PRO A 12 0.10 14.81 -2.97
C PRO A 12 0.96 16.05 -3.23
N ASP A 13 2.18 16.01 -2.74
CA ASP A 13 3.22 16.96 -3.12
C ASP A 13 4.14 16.39 -4.22
N SER A 14 5.18 17.15 -4.60
CA SER A 14 6.14 16.76 -5.64
C SER A 14 6.99 15.53 -5.30
N VAL A 15 7.01 15.07 -4.05
CA VAL A 15 7.71 13.85 -3.64
C VAL A 15 7.15 12.63 -4.37
N LEU A 16 5.84 12.61 -4.64
CA LEU A 16 5.21 11.54 -5.42
C LEU A 16 5.82 11.40 -6.82
N ILE A 17 6.13 12.51 -7.49
CA ILE A 17 6.75 12.48 -8.83
C ILE A 17 8.12 11.80 -8.75
N SER A 18 8.92 12.19 -7.77
CA SER A 18 10.26 11.63 -7.57
C SER A 18 10.22 10.13 -7.25
N LEU A 19 9.27 9.71 -6.41
CA LEU A 19 9.05 8.30 -6.06
C LEU A 19 8.68 7.48 -7.30
N VAL A 20 7.68 7.94 -8.06
CA VAL A 20 7.19 7.26 -9.27
C VAL A 20 8.29 7.14 -10.32
N GLN A 21 9.06 8.21 -10.57
CA GLN A 21 10.20 8.16 -11.49
C GLN A 21 11.28 7.17 -11.04
N ALA A 22 11.58 7.12 -9.74
CA ALA A 22 12.56 6.20 -9.19
C ALA A 22 12.10 4.74 -9.33
N LEU A 23 10.84 4.44 -9.03
CA LEU A 23 10.26 3.11 -9.18
C LEU A 23 10.13 2.68 -10.65
N HIS A 24 9.85 3.62 -11.55
CA HIS A 24 9.83 3.34 -13.00
C HIS A 24 11.19 2.88 -13.52
N ARG A 25 12.29 3.46 -13.04
CA ARG A 25 13.66 3.02 -13.38
C ARG A 25 13.97 1.60 -12.90
N GLU A 26 13.29 1.14 -11.85
CA GLU A 26 13.39 -0.23 -11.31
C GLU A 26 12.48 -1.23 -12.04
N ASN A 27 11.86 -0.82 -13.14
CA ASN A 27 10.96 -1.62 -13.98
C ASN A 27 9.73 -2.14 -13.24
N PHE A 28 9.17 -1.38 -12.30
CA PHE A 28 7.85 -1.65 -11.76
C PHE A 28 6.75 -1.15 -12.71
N ARG A 29 5.65 -1.88 -12.78
CA ARG A 29 4.40 -1.37 -13.28
C ARG A 29 3.78 -0.48 -12.20
N LEU A 30 3.45 0.76 -12.51
CA LEU A 30 2.98 1.73 -11.51
C LEU A 30 1.53 2.09 -11.77
N ILE A 31 0.70 1.97 -10.74
CA ILE A 31 -0.70 2.39 -10.75
C ILE A 31 -0.88 3.38 -9.61
N VAL A 32 -1.11 4.64 -9.96
CA VAL A 32 -1.38 5.72 -9.00
C VAL A 32 -2.87 6.02 -9.02
N THR A 33 -3.52 6.02 -7.85
CA THR A 33 -4.93 6.37 -7.74
C THR A 33 -5.07 7.72 -7.06
N ASP A 34 -5.54 8.71 -7.80
CA ASP A 34 -5.99 10.01 -7.27
C ASP A 34 -7.34 9.84 -6.58
N ASP A 35 -7.37 9.98 -5.26
CA ASP A 35 -8.59 9.90 -4.44
C ASP A 35 -9.33 11.25 -4.40
N GLY A 36 -9.58 11.85 -5.57
CA GLY A 36 -10.36 13.07 -5.68
C GLY A 36 -9.64 14.31 -5.16
N SER A 37 -8.38 14.50 -5.49
CA SER A 37 -7.55 15.64 -5.04
C SER A 37 -8.02 16.98 -5.60
N GLY A 38 -8.72 16.96 -6.74
CA GLY A 38 -9.25 18.15 -7.39
C GLY A 38 -8.25 18.87 -8.30
N PRO A 39 -8.70 19.94 -9.00
CA PRO A 39 -7.96 20.54 -10.10
C PRO A 39 -6.63 21.20 -9.69
N ALA A 40 -6.48 21.61 -8.43
CA ALA A 40 -5.23 22.20 -7.94
C ALA A 40 -4.03 21.22 -7.99
N TYR A 41 -4.28 19.93 -8.09
CA TYR A 41 -3.25 18.87 -8.14
C TYR A 41 -3.09 18.25 -9.53
N ALA A 42 -3.82 18.74 -10.54
CA ALA A 42 -3.82 18.21 -11.90
C ALA A 42 -2.42 18.15 -12.51
N ASP A 43 -1.57 19.14 -12.26
CA ASP A 43 -0.21 19.20 -12.78
C ASP A 43 0.66 18.06 -12.23
N ILE A 44 0.50 17.72 -10.95
CA ILE A 44 1.24 16.61 -10.34
C ILE A 44 0.85 15.29 -11.00
N PHE A 45 -0.45 15.00 -11.12
CA PHE A 45 -0.91 13.75 -11.75
C PHE A 45 -0.57 13.70 -13.24
N SER A 46 -0.63 14.83 -13.96
CA SER A 46 -0.22 14.91 -15.36
C SER A 46 1.25 14.59 -15.57
N ALA A 47 2.12 15.01 -14.65
CA ALA A 47 3.55 14.68 -14.66
C ALA A 47 3.85 13.19 -14.45
N LEU A 48 2.89 12.41 -13.93
CA LEU A 48 3.05 10.97 -13.72
C LEU A 48 2.71 10.13 -14.95
N LEU A 49 1.90 10.66 -15.89
CA LEU A 49 1.41 9.91 -17.05
C LEU A 49 2.49 9.22 -17.92
N PRO A 50 3.71 9.76 -18.07
CA PRO A 50 4.77 9.07 -18.79
C PRO A 50 5.32 7.82 -18.07
N TYR A 51 5.05 7.67 -16.77
CA TYR A 51 5.68 6.68 -15.90
C TYR A 51 4.70 5.71 -15.26
N ALA A 52 3.41 6.08 -15.12
CA ALA A 52 2.41 5.34 -14.40
C ALA A 52 1.03 5.42 -15.05
N GLU A 53 0.22 4.39 -14.81
CA GLU A 53 -1.22 4.45 -15.04
C GLU A 53 -1.85 5.27 -13.91
N VAL A 54 -2.54 6.37 -14.25
CA VAL A 54 -3.20 7.25 -13.27
C VAL A 54 -4.71 7.00 -13.34
N LEU A 55 -5.27 6.58 -12.20
CA LEU A 55 -6.71 6.40 -12.01
C LEU A 55 -7.23 7.60 -11.20
N THR A 56 -8.34 8.20 -11.60
CA THR A 56 -8.92 9.35 -10.89
C THR A 56 -10.30 9.00 -10.36
N CYS A 57 -10.45 9.11 -9.03
CA CYS A 57 -11.75 9.04 -8.38
C CYS A 57 -12.46 10.41 -8.44
N PRO A 58 -13.79 10.47 -8.62
CA PRO A 58 -14.51 11.74 -8.75
C PRO A 58 -14.52 12.55 -7.44
N GLU A 59 -14.37 11.88 -6.30
CA GLU A 59 -14.38 12.47 -4.96
C GLU A 59 -13.50 11.69 -3.99
N ASN A 60 -13.05 12.34 -2.92
CA ASN A 60 -12.32 11.67 -1.84
C ASN A 60 -13.24 10.74 -1.05
N ARG A 61 -12.93 9.45 -1.09
CA ARG A 61 -13.60 8.41 -0.29
C ARG A 61 -12.65 7.70 0.68
N GLY A 62 -11.38 8.03 0.61
CA GLY A 62 -10.34 7.56 1.51
C GLY A 62 -9.42 6.50 0.92
N LYS A 63 -8.27 6.32 1.59
CA LYS A 63 -7.18 5.46 1.16
C LYS A 63 -7.62 4.04 0.78
N GLY A 64 -8.50 3.43 1.57
CA GLY A 64 -9.01 2.08 1.31
C GLY A 64 -9.81 2.00 0.01
N ASN A 65 -10.61 3.03 -0.29
CA ASN A 65 -11.33 3.09 -1.56
C ASN A 65 -10.36 3.25 -2.75
N ALA A 66 -9.37 4.12 -2.64
CA ALA A 66 -8.35 4.32 -3.67
C ALA A 66 -7.55 3.04 -3.93
N LEU A 67 -7.17 2.30 -2.88
CA LEU A 67 -6.52 1.00 -3.01
C LEU A 67 -7.42 -0.02 -3.71
N LYS A 68 -8.70 -0.09 -3.35
CA LYS A 68 -9.66 -1.00 -4.02
C LYS A 68 -9.85 -0.66 -5.51
N CYS A 69 -9.82 0.62 -5.87
CA CYS A 69 -9.83 1.05 -7.28
C CYS A 69 -8.61 0.49 -8.03
N ALA A 70 -7.41 0.65 -7.47
CA ALA A 70 -6.18 0.11 -8.06
C ALA A 70 -6.19 -1.43 -8.14
N LEU A 71 -6.69 -2.12 -7.10
CA LEU A 71 -6.78 -3.58 -7.06
C LEU A 71 -7.74 -4.12 -8.13
N ARG A 72 -8.91 -3.51 -8.31
CA ARG A 72 -9.86 -3.87 -9.37
C ARG A 72 -9.26 -3.65 -10.76
N HIS A 73 -8.60 -2.50 -10.97
CA HIS A 73 -7.91 -2.20 -12.22
C HIS A 73 -6.82 -3.24 -12.52
N LEU A 74 -6.03 -3.63 -11.51
CA LEU A 74 -5.01 -4.68 -11.65
C LEU A 74 -5.65 -6.04 -11.97
N ALA A 75 -6.79 -6.37 -11.35
CA ALA A 75 -7.50 -7.63 -11.60
C ALA A 75 -8.07 -7.67 -13.03
N GLU A 76 -8.61 -6.57 -13.54
CA GLU A 76 -9.13 -6.44 -14.91
C GLU A 76 -8.02 -6.45 -15.96
N LYS A 77 -6.87 -5.86 -15.64
CA LYS A 77 -5.72 -5.71 -16.55
C LYS A 77 -4.43 -6.23 -15.90
N PRO A 78 -4.30 -7.55 -15.72
CA PRO A 78 -3.16 -8.10 -14.98
C PRO A 78 -1.81 -7.97 -15.71
N HIS A 79 -1.79 -7.88 -17.05
CA HIS A 79 -0.59 -7.74 -17.88
C HIS A 79 0.60 -8.63 -17.45
N GLY A 80 0.32 -9.85 -16.98
CA GLY A 80 1.34 -10.80 -16.52
C GLY A 80 1.90 -10.55 -15.13
N CYS A 81 1.38 -9.58 -14.37
CA CYS A 81 1.74 -9.39 -12.97
C CYS A 81 1.36 -10.61 -12.13
N ARG A 82 2.29 -11.08 -11.31
CA ARG A 82 2.08 -12.19 -10.37
C ARG A 82 2.08 -11.74 -8.91
N ALA A 83 2.50 -10.51 -8.67
CA ALA A 83 2.50 -9.91 -7.34
C ALA A 83 2.31 -8.39 -7.47
N PHE A 84 1.96 -7.76 -6.38
CA PHE A 84 1.88 -6.31 -6.28
C PHE A 84 2.26 -5.82 -4.88
N ILE A 85 2.62 -4.56 -4.80
CA ILE A 85 3.05 -3.88 -3.59
C ILE A 85 2.15 -2.65 -3.41
N THR A 86 1.66 -2.39 -2.21
CA THR A 86 1.04 -1.11 -1.86
C THR A 86 2.09 -0.22 -1.20
N ALA A 87 2.12 1.07 -1.55
CA ALA A 87 3.03 2.04 -0.95
C ALA A 87 2.34 3.39 -0.78
N ASP A 88 2.74 4.16 0.23
CA ASP A 88 2.21 5.50 0.47
C ASP A 88 2.83 6.54 -0.49
N ALA A 89 2.06 7.60 -0.80
CA ALA A 89 2.46 8.66 -1.73
C ALA A 89 3.41 9.71 -1.11
N ASP A 90 3.62 9.68 0.21
CA ASP A 90 4.31 10.70 1.00
C ASP A 90 5.84 10.54 1.07
N GLY A 91 6.38 9.51 0.41
CA GLY A 91 7.81 9.23 0.36
C GLY A 91 8.41 8.68 1.65
N GLN A 92 7.59 8.28 2.65
CA GLN A 92 8.11 7.65 3.87
C GLN A 92 8.76 6.29 3.60
N HIS A 93 8.33 5.61 2.53
CA HIS A 93 8.91 4.36 2.09
C HIS A 93 9.99 4.60 1.05
N THR A 94 11.21 4.14 1.34
CA THR A 94 12.30 4.25 0.38
C THR A 94 12.16 3.24 -0.77
N VAL A 95 12.76 3.55 -1.92
CA VAL A 95 12.85 2.60 -3.03
C VAL A 95 13.51 1.30 -2.58
N ALA A 96 14.53 1.37 -1.70
CA ALA A 96 15.21 0.19 -1.16
C ALA A 96 14.26 -0.71 -0.34
N ASP A 97 13.32 -0.12 0.41
CA ASP A 97 12.33 -0.91 1.16
C ASP A 97 11.35 -1.61 0.22
N ILE A 98 10.90 -0.92 -0.83
CA ILE A 98 10.03 -1.49 -1.87
C ILE A 98 10.74 -2.63 -2.61
N LEU A 99 12.04 -2.49 -2.90
CA LEU A 99 12.85 -3.55 -3.49
C LEU A 99 12.98 -4.79 -2.59
N ARG A 100 13.12 -4.61 -1.27
CA ARG A 100 13.13 -5.74 -0.32
C ARG A 100 11.80 -6.50 -0.33
N VAL A 101 10.67 -5.78 -0.39
CA VAL A 101 9.35 -6.42 -0.54
C VAL A 101 9.26 -7.20 -1.84
N ARG A 102 9.77 -6.63 -2.95
CA ARG A 102 9.87 -7.33 -4.24
C ARG A 102 10.63 -8.65 -4.12
N GLU A 103 11.78 -8.64 -3.48
CA GLU A 103 12.61 -9.84 -3.29
C GLU A 103 11.88 -10.92 -2.48
N ALA A 104 11.20 -10.56 -1.40
CA ALA A 104 10.41 -11.50 -0.62
C ALA A 104 9.26 -12.13 -1.45
N LEU A 105 8.55 -11.33 -2.27
CA LEU A 105 7.53 -11.83 -3.18
C LEU A 105 8.10 -12.76 -4.26
N LEU A 106 9.25 -12.41 -4.83
CA LEU A 106 9.95 -13.25 -5.81
C LEU A 106 10.42 -14.58 -5.21
N SER A 107 10.73 -14.59 -3.91
CA SER A 107 11.10 -15.80 -3.14
C SER A 107 9.90 -16.66 -2.74
N GLY A 108 8.67 -16.27 -3.12
CA GLY A 108 7.47 -17.06 -2.91
C GLY A 108 6.59 -16.64 -1.73
N SER A 109 6.89 -15.54 -1.04
CA SER A 109 6.01 -14.99 -0.01
C SER A 109 4.69 -14.56 -0.63
N ARG A 110 3.56 -14.94 0.00
CA ARG A 110 2.22 -14.56 -0.47
C ARG A 110 1.73 -13.25 0.11
N PHE A 111 2.14 -12.94 1.33
CA PHE A 111 1.89 -11.67 2.01
C PHE A 111 3.14 -11.22 2.74
N VAL A 112 3.61 -10.02 2.42
CA VAL A 112 4.77 -9.36 3.05
C VAL A 112 4.28 -8.12 3.77
N LEU A 113 4.60 -8.00 5.05
CA LEU A 113 4.32 -6.83 5.87
C LEU A 113 5.62 -6.22 6.36
N THR A 114 5.88 -4.97 5.98
CA THR A 114 7.06 -4.28 6.50
C THR A 114 6.80 -3.72 7.90
N THR A 115 7.78 -3.87 8.77
CA THR A 115 7.77 -3.23 10.09
C THR A 115 8.62 -1.96 10.04
N ARG A 116 8.10 -0.85 10.56
CA ARG A 116 8.91 0.36 10.71
C ARG A 116 9.89 0.15 11.86
N THR A 117 11.17 0.02 11.56
CA THR A 117 12.22 0.13 12.58
C THR A 117 12.28 1.59 13.00
N LEU A 118 11.69 1.92 14.13
CA LEU A 118 11.72 3.26 14.73
C LEU A 118 13.13 3.54 15.31
N HIS A 119 14.15 3.54 14.45
CA HIS A 119 15.49 3.94 14.84
C HIS A 119 15.67 5.44 14.52
N GLY A 120 15.62 6.27 15.56
CA GLY A 120 16.32 7.54 15.55
C GLY A 120 15.56 8.82 15.24
N LYS A 121 14.27 9.00 15.59
CA LYS A 121 13.70 10.34 15.86
C LYS A 121 12.61 10.22 16.92
N SER A 122 12.56 11.19 17.85
CA SER A 122 11.59 11.26 18.94
C SER A 122 10.16 11.20 18.43
N VAL A 123 9.58 10.00 18.43
CA VAL A 123 8.14 9.84 18.17
C VAL A 123 7.40 10.42 19.37
N PRO A 124 6.46 11.35 19.18
CA PRO A 124 5.66 11.90 20.27
C PRO A 124 5.01 10.81 21.11
N LEU A 125 5.03 10.94 22.43
CA LEU A 125 4.46 9.95 23.36
C LEU A 125 3.00 9.56 23.03
N ARG A 126 2.21 10.50 22.53
CA ARG A 126 0.81 10.25 22.08
C ARG A 126 0.72 9.22 20.94
N SER A 127 1.64 9.26 20.00
CA SER A 127 1.68 8.31 18.88
C SER A 127 2.15 6.93 19.34
N ARG A 128 3.05 6.85 20.34
CA ARG A 128 3.49 5.56 20.92
C ARG A 128 2.35 4.85 21.64
N VAL A 129 1.62 5.54 22.50
CA VAL A 129 0.49 4.96 23.25
C VAL A 129 -0.62 4.53 22.32
N GLY A 130 -0.95 5.31 21.27
CA GLY A 130 -1.96 4.95 20.27
C GLY A 130 -1.56 3.70 19.47
N ASN A 131 -0.30 3.59 19.08
CA ASN A 131 0.22 2.43 18.37
C ASN A 131 0.22 1.16 19.25
N ASP A 132 0.68 1.27 20.49
CA ASP A 132 0.73 0.13 21.42
C ASP A 132 -0.67 -0.37 21.76
N LEU A 133 -1.63 0.55 21.94
CA LEU A 133 -3.04 0.21 22.18
C LEU A 133 -3.68 -0.46 20.96
N SER A 134 -3.43 0.07 19.76
CA SER A 134 -3.90 -0.53 18.49
C SER A 134 -3.31 -1.92 18.29
N ARG A 135 -2.01 -2.11 18.54
CA ARG A 135 -1.33 -3.42 18.47
C ARG A 135 -1.91 -4.41 19.49
N PHE A 136 -2.18 -3.96 20.71
CA PHE A 136 -2.78 -4.80 21.75
C PHE A 136 -4.18 -5.28 21.35
N PHE A 137 -5.06 -4.37 20.91
CA PHE A 137 -6.41 -4.73 20.47
C PHE A 137 -6.37 -5.62 19.21
N PHE A 138 -5.45 -5.37 18.29
CA PHE A 138 -5.27 -6.21 17.12
C PHE A 138 -4.82 -7.62 17.54
N SER A 139 -3.82 -7.73 18.40
CA SER A 139 -3.32 -9.02 18.89
C SER A 139 -4.41 -9.84 19.60
N LEU A 140 -5.27 -9.14 20.36
CA LEU A 140 -6.40 -9.76 21.03
C LEU A 140 -7.47 -10.25 20.04
N ALA A 141 -7.75 -9.47 19.00
CA ALA A 141 -8.79 -9.76 18.01
C ALA A 141 -8.33 -10.80 16.96
N ALA A 142 -7.03 -10.80 16.62
CA ALA A 142 -6.45 -11.67 15.61
C ALA A 142 -5.82 -12.95 16.16
N GLY A 143 -5.62 -13.02 17.50
CA GLY A 143 -4.95 -14.15 18.14
C GLY A 143 -3.45 -14.26 17.80
N CYS A 144 -2.87 -13.26 17.15
CA CYS A 144 -1.46 -13.21 16.78
C CYS A 144 -0.84 -11.85 17.06
N PHE A 145 0.45 -11.82 17.38
CA PHE A 145 1.20 -10.58 17.63
C PHE A 145 1.84 -10.07 16.34
N LEU A 146 1.45 -8.89 15.89
CA LEU A 146 2.14 -8.18 14.79
C LEU A 146 2.98 -7.04 15.33
N ALA A 147 4.23 -6.97 14.89
CA ALA A 147 5.20 -5.96 15.33
C ALA A 147 4.80 -4.54 14.91
N ASP A 148 4.19 -4.37 13.74
CA ASP A 148 3.63 -3.11 13.24
C ASP A 148 2.39 -3.41 12.39
N ASN A 149 1.26 -2.77 12.72
CA ASN A 149 0.00 -2.89 12.00
C ASN A 149 -0.35 -1.64 11.17
N GLN A 150 0.52 -0.61 11.18
CA GLN A 150 0.27 0.68 10.56
C GLN A 150 1.12 0.96 9.31
N SER A 151 2.01 0.05 8.93
CA SER A 151 2.78 0.22 7.69
C SER A 151 1.88 0.10 6.45
N GLY A 152 1.90 1.11 5.59
CA GLY A 152 1.23 1.09 4.28
C GLY A 152 2.03 0.34 3.21
N LEU A 153 3.29 -0.02 3.50
CA LEU A 153 4.13 -0.80 2.58
C LEU A 153 3.87 -2.29 2.80
N ARG A 154 3.17 -2.90 1.86
CA ARG A 154 2.78 -4.31 1.91
C ARG A 154 2.95 -4.94 0.54
N GLY A 155 3.33 -6.22 0.53
CA GLY A 155 3.42 -7.01 -0.70
C GLY A 155 2.42 -8.15 -0.71
N PHE A 156 1.84 -8.43 -1.87
CA PHE A 156 0.86 -9.50 -2.05
C PHE A 156 1.11 -10.26 -3.34
N SER A 157 0.91 -11.56 -3.33
CA SER A 157 0.71 -12.34 -4.53
C SER A 157 -0.66 -12.03 -5.15
N THR A 158 -0.79 -12.09 -6.48
CA THR A 158 -2.07 -11.76 -7.17
C THR A 158 -3.21 -12.71 -6.84
N ASP A 159 -2.96 -13.91 -6.33
CA ASP A 159 -3.99 -14.80 -5.80
C ASP A 159 -4.72 -14.24 -4.57
N CYS A 160 -4.19 -13.17 -3.97
CA CYS A 160 -4.85 -12.41 -2.90
C CYS A 160 -5.89 -11.40 -3.41
N LEU A 161 -5.86 -11.03 -4.71
CA LEU A 161 -6.76 -10.01 -5.28
C LEU A 161 -8.26 -10.27 -5.00
N PRO A 162 -8.80 -11.50 -5.16
CA PRO A 162 -10.23 -11.71 -4.99
C PRO A 162 -10.73 -11.28 -3.61
N TRP A 163 -10.07 -11.69 -2.54
CA TRP A 163 -10.50 -11.33 -1.19
C TRP A 163 -10.14 -9.89 -0.79
N LEU A 164 -9.04 -9.33 -1.32
CA LEU A 164 -8.66 -7.95 -1.07
C LEU A 164 -9.67 -6.95 -1.63
N THR A 165 -10.28 -7.25 -2.77
CA THR A 165 -11.31 -6.39 -3.37
C THR A 165 -12.63 -6.40 -2.60
N GLU A 166 -12.91 -7.49 -1.85
CA GLU A 166 -14.15 -7.71 -1.12
C GLU A 166 -14.10 -7.22 0.34
N ILE A 167 -12.89 -7.03 0.91
CA ILE A 167 -12.74 -6.57 2.29
C ILE A 167 -13.40 -5.19 2.48
N GLY A 168 -14.21 -5.07 3.53
CA GLY A 168 -14.84 -3.81 3.94
C GLY A 168 -13.83 -2.76 4.39
N GLY A 169 -14.27 -1.51 4.41
CA GLY A 169 -13.48 -0.34 4.79
C GLY A 169 -13.15 0.54 3.58
N GLU A 170 -13.23 1.84 3.75
CA GLU A 170 -12.94 2.82 2.70
C GLU A 170 -11.75 3.72 3.06
N LYS A 171 -11.41 3.81 4.36
CA LYS A 171 -10.34 4.65 4.88
C LYS A 171 -9.18 3.79 5.41
N TYR A 172 -8.56 4.19 6.49
CA TYR A 172 -7.47 3.45 7.16
C TYR A 172 -7.94 2.13 7.79
N ASP A 173 -9.23 1.99 8.05
CA ASP A 173 -9.87 0.76 8.52
C ASP A 173 -9.72 -0.40 7.53
N TYR A 174 -9.65 -0.12 6.22
CA TYR A 174 -9.40 -1.13 5.20
C TYR A 174 -8.10 -1.91 5.45
N GLU A 175 -7.00 -1.21 5.69
CA GLU A 175 -5.70 -1.84 5.91
C GLU A 175 -5.66 -2.70 7.18
N MET A 176 -6.43 -2.30 8.21
CA MET A 176 -6.59 -3.09 9.42
C MET A 176 -7.45 -4.34 9.16
N ASN A 177 -8.54 -4.19 8.41
CA ASN A 177 -9.40 -5.30 8.05
C ASN A 177 -8.69 -6.35 7.19
N VAL A 178 -7.75 -5.93 6.31
CA VAL A 178 -6.86 -6.82 5.55
C VAL A 178 -6.03 -7.70 6.50
N LEU A 179 -5.42 -7.10 7.53
CA LEU A 179 -4.61 -7.85 8.50
C LEU A 179 -5.47 -8.81 9.32
N LEU A 180 -6.66 -8.38 9.77
CA LEU A 180 -7.60 -9.22 10.51
C LEU A 180 -8.07 -10.42 9.68
N TYR A 181 -8.35 -10.19 8.39
CA TYR A 181 -8.73 -11.26 7.49
C TYR A 181 -7.59 -12.26 7.29
N ALA A 182 -6.38 -11.77 7.00
CA ALA A 182 -5.20 -12.61 6.81
C ALA A 182 -4.91 -13.47 8.06
N ALA A 183 -5.00 -12.88 9.25
CA ALA A 183 -4.82 -13.60 10.51
C ALA A 183 -5.87 -14.69 10.71
N ARG A 184 -7.15 -14.42 10.43
CA ARG A 184 -8.24 -15.41 10.53
C ARG A 184 -8.14 -16.55 9.52
N GLN A 185 -7.51 -16.30 8.38
CA GLN A 185 -7.26 -17.30 7.34
C GLN A 185 -5.91 -18.02 7.53
N GLU A 186 -5.21 -17.75 8.65
CA GLU A 186 -3.87 -18.29 8.94
C GLU A 186 -2.89 -18.08 7.77
N LEU A 187 -3.06 -16.97 7.02
CA LEU A 187 -2.20 -16.67 5.89
C LEU A 187 -0.79 -16.33 6.40
N PRO A 188 0.27 -17.03 5.94
CA PRO A 188 1.63 -16.71 6.34
C PRO A 188 2.00 -15.27 5.99
N ILE A 189 2.38 -14.48 6.99
CA ILE A 189 2.86 -13.11 6.85
C ILE A 189 4.38 -13.13 7.07
N THR A 190 5.12 -12.64 6.08
CA THR A 190 6.59 -12.54 6.09
C THR A 190 7.02 -11.13 6.47
#